data_227072025639a230091de156959c44f1
#
_entry.id   227072025639a230091de156959c44f1
#
_cell.length_a   1.000
_cell.length_b   1.000
_cell.length_c   1.000
_cell.angle_alpha   90.00
_cell.angle_beta   90.00
_cell.angle_gamma   90.00
#
_symmetry.space_group_name_H-M   'P 1'
#
loop_
_entity.id
_entity.type
_entity.pdbx_description
1 polymer ?
#
loop_
_entity_poly.entity_id
_entity_poly.type
_entity_poly.pdbx_seq_one_letter_code
_entity_poly.pdbx_strand_id
1 'polypeptide(L)'
;MKGVAFDLDGVITDTAKFHFEAWSKLALEKFDLELPAEFESQLKGISRIESLERILAFGKLSDKYTPAQVAELADEKNTYYVAAISKLTQADILPGISQLLADLKAQQVKLSLASASKNAPMILEKLGLLTYFDAIVDPSKLKAGKPAPDIFIEAAKAVGLAPSECVGLEDASAGVAAIKAAGMVAVAIGDKEELAQADTVVSSTADLNYDLLVTSYQQAQGK
;
A
#
# COMPACT_ATOMS: atom_id res chain seq x y z
N MET A 1 -2.31 6.72 -20.88
CA MET A 1 -2.72 6.32 -19.52
C MET A 1 -4.23 6.43 -19.40
N LYS A 2 -4.89 5.32 -19.00
CA LYS A 2 -6.36 5.29 -18.82
C LYS A 2 -6.76 5.01 -17.37
N GLY A 3 -5.86 4.45 -16.57
CA GLY A 3 -6.09 4.14 -15.16
C GLY A 3 -4.89 4.42 -14.27
N VAL A 4 -5.16 4.63 -12.97
CA VAL A 4 -4.15 4.71 -11.92
C VAL A 4 -4.55 3.78 -10.78
N ALA A 5 -3.64 2.88 -10.41
CA ALA A 5 -3.76 1.99 -9.27
C ALA A 5 -2.92 2.55 -8.11
N PHE A 6 -3.58 2.91 -7.02
CA PHE A 6 -2.95 3.49 -5.85
C PHE A 6 -2.66 2.42 -4.80
N ASP A 7 -1.47 2.41 -4.21
CA ASP A 7 -1.35 1.91 -2.85
C ASP A 7 -1.99 2.89 -1.86
N LEU A 8 -2.09 2.52 -0.61
CA LEU A 8 -2.71 3.32 0.45
C LEU A 8 -1.66 3.97 1.35
N ASP A 9 -0.86 3.13 2.02
CA ASP A 9 0.10 3.56 3.01
C ASP A 9 1.32 4.21 2.34
N GLY A 10 1.71 5.41 2.80
CA GLY A 10 2.80 6.16 2.17
C GLY A 10 2.44 6.83 0.83
N VAL A 11 1.26 6.55 0.27
CA VAL A 11 0.76 7.14 -0.98
C VAL A 11 -0.44 8.06 -0.73
N ILE A 12 -1.51 7.56 -0.10
CA ILE A 12 -2.72 8.35 0.18
C ILE A 12 -2.66 8.96 1.58
N THR A 13 -2.21 8.18 2.54
CA THR A 13 -2.09 8.54 3.94
C THR A 13 -0.91 7.79 4.57
N ASP A 14 -0.40 8.26 5.70
CA ASP A 14 0.65 7.56 6.46
C ASP A 14 0.02 6.82 7.64
N THR A 15 -0.39 5.57 7.42
CA THR A 15 -0.83 4.68 8.50
C THR A 15 0.23 3.66 8.90
N ALA A 16 1.41 3.67 8.27
CA ALA A 16 2.52 2.76 8.59
C ALA A 16 2.92 2.86 10.06
N LYS A 17 3.00 4.09 10.61
CA LYS A 17 3.25 4.34 12.03
C LYS A 17 2.26 3.62 12.96
N PHE A 18 0.96 3.62 12.64
CA PHE A 18 -0.06 2.93 13.46
C PHE A 18 0.06 1.41 13.32
N HIS A 19 0.49 0.92 12.15
CA HIS A 19 0.81 -0.49 11.99
C HIS A 19 1.97 -0.89 12.88
N PHE A 20 3.06 -0.11 12.87
CA PHE A 20 4.25 -0.39 13.67
C PHE A 20 3.98 -0.29 15.17
N GLU A 21 3.28 0.77 15.62
CA GLU A 21 2.85 0.92 17.02
C GLU A 21 2.01 -0.27 17.50
N ALA A 22 1.03 -0.71 16.68
CA ALA A 22 0.19 -1.85 17.03
C ALA A 22 0.97 -3.18 17.04
N TRP A 23 1.95 -3.36 16.16
CA TRP A 23 2.84 -4.52 16.17
C TRP A 23 3.79 -4.50 17.36
N SER A 24 4.40 -3.35 17.67
CA SER A 24 5.30 -3.19 18.81
C SER A 24 4.58 -3.47 20.12
N LYS A 25 3.34 -2.97 20.24
CA LYS A 25 2.48 -3.27 21.40
C LYS A 25 2.21 -4.77 21.53
N LEU A 26 1.78 -5.44 20.47
CA LEU A 26 1.52 -6.88 20.50
C LEU A 26 2.81 -7.66 20.83
N ALA A 27 3.92 -7.32 20.20
CA ALA A 27 5.20 -8.00 20.41
C ALA A 27 5.67 -7.91 21.86
N LEU A 28 5.54 -6.73 22.47
CA LEU A 28 5.88 -6.54 23.88
C LEU A 28 4.93 -7.32 24.81
N GLU A 29 3.60 -7.21 24.60
CA GLU A 29 2.61 -7.82 25.49
C GLU A 29 2.57 -9.34 25.40
N LYS A 30 2.82 -9.94 24.23
CA LYS A 30 2.70 -11.39 24.02
C LYS A 30 4.01 -12.15 24.05
N PHE A 31 5.10 -11.48 23.70
CA PHE A 31 6.37 -12.15 23.47
C PHE A 31 7.52 -11.59 24.32
N ASP A 32 7.26 -10.51 25.10
CA ASP A 32 8.30 -9.75 25.81
C ASP A 32 9.41 -9.31 24.85
N LEU A 33 9.01 -8.87 23.65
CA LEU A 33 9.89 -8.54 22.52
C LEU A 33 9.76 -7.08 22.15
N GLU A 34 10.84 -6.33 22.31
CA GLU A 34 10.96 -4.96 21.82
C GLU A 34 11.38 -4.95 20.33
N LEU A 35 10.60 -4.30 19.46
CA LEU A 35 10.94 -4.11 18.07
C LEU A 35 11.73 -2.81 17.91
N PRO A 36 12.95 -2.85 17.34
CA PRO A 36 13.71 -1.64 17.05
C PRO A 36 13.03 -0.84 15.93
N ALA A 37 13.19 0.48 15.93
CA ALA A 37 12.52 1.37 14.96
C ALA A 37 12.82 0.98 13.50
N GLU A 38 14.03 0.52 13.21
CA GLU A 38 14.48 0.10 11.88
C GLU A 38 13.68 -1.09 11.34
N PHE A 39 13.04 -1.86 12.24
CA PHE A 39 12.23 -3.03 11.87
C PHE A 39 10.95 -2.64 11.13
N GLU A 40 10.48 -1.38 11.30
CA GLU A 40 9.31 -0.86 10.60
C GLU A 40 9.42 -1.04 9.08
N SER A 41 10.59 -0.75 8.51
CA SER A 41 10.84 -0.85 7.07
C SER A 41 10.61 -2.25 6.51
N GLN A 42 10.83 -3.29 7.33
CA GLN A 42 10.63 -4.68 6.93
C GLN A 42 9.16 -5.09 6.90
N LEU A 43 8.26 -4.31 7.52
CA LEU A 43 6.84 -4.61 7.61
C LEU A 43 6.00 -3.83 6.57
N LYS A 44 6.62 -2.90 5.82
CA LYS A 44 5.93 -2.09 4.81
C LYS A 44 5.50 -2.93 3.61
N GLY A 45 4.29 -2.68 3.12
CA GLY A 45 3.77 -3.23 1.88
C GLY A 45 3.42 -4.73 1.89
N ILE A 46 3.58 -5.43 3.01
CA ILE A 46 3.33 -6.87 3.15
C ILE A 46 2.03 -7.18 3.92
N SER A 47 1.59 -8.42 3.81
CA SER A 47 0.37 -8.88 4.47
C SER A 47 0.52 -8.91 6.00
N ARG A 48 -0.63 -8.86 6.71
CA ARG A 48 -0.68 -8.96 8.18
C ARG A 48 -0.05 -10.24 8.72
N ILE A 49 -0.33 -11.37 8.08
CA ILE A 49 0.22 -12.67 8.49
C ILE A 49 1.74 -12.69 8.29
N GLU A 50 2.22 -12.27 7.13
CA GLU A 50 3.65 -12.19 6.85
C GLU A 50 4.38 -11.23 7.81
N SER A 51 3.76 -10.11 8.19
CA SER A 51 4.31 -9.19 9.19
C SER A 51 4.53 -9.90 10.53
N LEU A 52 3.52 -10.65 11.02
CA LEU A 52 3.65 -11.39 12.27
C LEU A 52 4.70 -12.51 12.18
N GLU A 53 4.75 -13.23 11.07
CA GLU A 53 5.76 -14.27 10.84
C GLU A 53 7.19 -13.69 10.88
N ARG A 54 7.42 -12.50 10.30
CA ARG A 54 8.71 -11.80 10.40
C ARG A 54 9.05 -11.39 11.84
N ILE A 55 8.06 -10.91 12.60
CA ILE A 55 8.24 -10.57 14.02
C ILE A 55 8.59 -11.81 14.84
N LEU A 56 7.88 -12.92 14.61
CA LEU A 56 8.16 -14.20 15.30
C LEU A 56 9.55 -14.73 14.94
N ALA A 57 9.96 -14.61 13.68
CA ALA A 57 11.29 -14.99 13.23
C ALA A 57 12.38 -14.13 13.90
N PHE A 58 12.19 -12.81 13.98
CA PHE A 58 13.08 -11.89 14.67
C PHE A 58 13.24 -12.28 16.16
N GLY A 59 12.12 -12.64 16.84
CA GLY A 59 12.11 -13.12 18.22
C GLY A 59 12.57 -14.58 18.40
N LYS A 60 12.93 -15.31 17.30
CA LYS A 60 13.24 -16.75 17.31
C LYS A 60 12.08 -17.60 17.86
N LEU A 61 10.86 -17.25 17.47
CA LEU A 61 9.61 -17.84 17.95
C LEU A 61 8.82 -18.56 16.83
N SER A 62 9.35 -18.68 15.62
CA SER A 62 8.65 -19.19 14.42
C SER A 62 7.97 -20.54 14.64
N ASP A 63 8.61 -21.45 15.40
CA ASP A 63 8.09 -22.80 15.63
C ASP A 63 7.17 -22.92 16.85
N LYS A 64 6.93 -21.81 17.58
CA LYS A 64 6.14 -21.82 18.81
C LYS A 64 4.65 -21.62 18.61
N TYR A 65 4.24 -21.19 17.43
CA TYR A 65 2.85 -20.84 17.13
C TYR A 65 2.34 -21.58 15.91
N THR A 66 1.17 -22.18 16.03
CA THR A 66 0.45 -22.77 14.89
C THR A 66 -0.09 -21.69 13.96
N PRO A 67 -0.40 -22.01 12.69
CA PRO A 67 -1.02 -21.04 11.78
C PRO A 67 -2.33 -20.41 12.32
N ALA A 68 -3.12 -21.18 13.07
CA ALA A 68 -4.34 -20.67 13.72
C ALA A 68 -4.02 -19.63 14.79
N GLN A 69 -3.03 -19.89 15.66
CA GLN A 69 -2.58 -18.93 16.68
C GLN A 69 -1.97 -17.67 16.07
N VAL A 70 -1.22 -17.81 14.96
CA VAL A 70 -0.71 -16.65 14.20
C VAL A 70 -1.87 -15.80 13.69
N ALA A 71 -2.93 -16.42 13.17
CA ALA A 71 -4.11 -15.69 12.70
C ALA A 71 -4.82 -14.95 13.85
N GLU A 72 -5.01 -15.60 14.99
CA GLU A 72 -5.63 -14.99 16.19
C GLU A 72 -4.84 -13.79 16.72
N LEU A 73 -3.51 -13.92 16.82
CA LEU A 73 -2.63 -12.83 17.25
C LEU A 73 -2.63 -11.67 16.25
N ALA A 74 -2.66 -11.99 14.96
CA ALA A 74 -2.74 -10.97 13.92
C ALA A 74 -4.10 -10.22 13.96
N ASP A 75 -5.18 -10.88 14.32
CA ASP A 75 -6.49 -10.25 14.51
C ASP A 75 -6.54 -9.43 15.80
N GLU A 76 -5.90 -9.88 16.89
CA GLU A 76 -5.74 -9.08 18.10
C GLU A 76 -4.97 -7.77 17.82
N LYS A 77 -3.84 -7.85 17.11
CA LYS A 77 -3.12 -6.64 16.65
C LYS A 77 -4.03 -5.71 15.83
N ASN A 78 -4.90 -6.28 15.01
CA ASN A 78 -5.80 -5.48 14.19
C ASN A 78 -6.78 -4.65 15.03
N THR A 79 -7.19 -5.09 16.20
CA THR A 79 -8.04 -4.28 17.10
C THR A 79 -7.33 -3.02 17.57
N TYR A 80 -6.04 -3.10 17.88
CA TYR A 80 -5.23 -1.92 18.24
C TYR A 80 -5.12 -0.95 17.06
N TYR A 81 -4.84 -1.49 15.88
CA TYR A 81 -4.73 -0.70 14.66
C TYR A 81 -6.05 -0.01 14.29
N VAL A 82 -7.18 -0.72 14.32
CA VAL A 82 -8.50 -0.17 14.02
C VAL A 82 -8.85 0.96 14.99
N ALA A 83 -8.54 0.83 16.26
CA ALA A 83 -8.74 1.91 17.24
C ALA A 83 -7.93 3.17 16.91
N ALA A 84 -6.71 3.02 16.37
CA ALA A 84 -5.88 4.14 15.96
C ALA A 84 -6.43 4.81 14.68
N ILE A 85 -6.68 4.04 13.61
CA ILE A 85 -7.15 4.58 12.33
C ILE A 85 -8.59 5.10 12.38
N SER A 86 -9.40 4.71 13.37
CA SER A 86 -10.74 5.27 13.55
C SER A 86 -10.75 6.77 13.82
N LYS A 87 -9.60 7.33 14.20
CA LYS A 87 -9.39 8.77 14.48
C LYS A 87 -8.95 9.57 13.27
N LEU A 88 -8.67 8.91 12.14
CA LEU A 88 -8.27 9.57 10.90
C LEU A 88 -9.34 10.53 10.40
N THR A 89 -8.87 11.62 9.80
CA THR A 89 -9.66 12.71 9.21
C THR A 89 -9.07 13.11 7.86
N GLN A 90 -9.71 14.01 7.15
CA GLN A 90 -9.17 14.59 5.90
C GLN A 90 -7.80 15.28 6.08
N ALA A 91 -7.45 15.70 7.29
CA ALA A 91 -6.14 16.29 7.58
C ALA A 91 -4.99 15.27 7.52
N ASP A 92 -5.31 13.97 7.53
CA ASP A 92 -4.34 12.87 7.44
C ASP A 92 -4.08 12.42 5.98
N ILE A 93 -4.70 13.09 5.00
CA ILE A 93 -4.39 12.88 3.58
C ILE A 93 -3.01 13.48 3.29
N LEU A 94 -2.14 12.71 2.64
CA LEU A 94 -0.81 13.19 2.28
C LEU A 94 -0.87 14.37 1.29
N PRO A 95 0.11 15.30 1.36
CA PRO A 95 0.14 16.48 0.52
C PRO A 95 0.00 16.18 -0.98
N GLY A 96 -0.79 16.97 -1.71
CA GLY A 96 -0.99 16.82 -3.16
C GLY A 96 -2.03 15.78 -3.58
N ILE A 97 -2.35 14.79 -2.75
CA ILE A 97 -3.21 13.65 -3.13
C ILE A 97 -4.65 14.08 -3.42
N SER A 98 -5.24 14.96 -2.61
CA SER A 98 -6.60 15.45 -2.86
C SER A 98 -6.71 16.14 -4.23
N GLN A 99 -5.71 16.95 -4.60
CA GLN A 99 -5.67 17.63 -5.89
C GLN A 99 -5.45 16.62 -7.03
N LEU A 100 -4.51 15.69 -6.88
CA LEU A 100 -4.26 14.64 -7.87
C LEU A 100 -5.52 13.82 -8.17
N LEU A 101 -6.25 13.39 -7.14
CA LEU A 101 -7.50 12.63 -7.29
C LEU A 101 -8.57 13.45 -8.05
N ALA A 102 -8.71 14.75 -7.73
CA ALA A 102 -9.63 15.63 -8.43
C ALA A 102 -9.26 15.80 -9.90
N ASP A 103 -7.98 16.02 -10.21
CA ASP A 103 -7.48 16.18 -11.57
C ASP A 103 -7.68 14.90 -12.41
N LEU A 104 -7.35 13.74 -11.83
CA LEU A 104 -7.55 12.44 -12.50
C LEU A 104 -9.03 12.18 -12.82
N LYS A 105 -9.94 12.52 -11.89
CA LYS A 105 -11.40 12.42 -12.13
C LYS A 105 -11.86 13.37 -13.23
N ALA A 106 -11.37 14.62 -13.24
CA ALA A 106 -11.70 15.60 -14.28
C ALA A 106 -11.26 15.12 -15.68
N GLN A 107 -10.15 14.37 -15.76
CA GLN A 107 -9.63 13.75 -16.96
C GLN A 107 -10.26 12.36 -17.27
N GLN A 108 -11.28 11.95 -16.51
CA GLN A 108 -11.98 10.66 -16.67
C GLN A 108 -11.06 9.43 -16.55
N VAL A 109 -9.94 9.54 -15.84
CA VAL A 109 -9.03 8.43 -15.55
C VAL A 109 -9.68 7.52 -14.52
N LYS A 110 -9.61 6.21 -14.72
CA LYS A 110 -10.11 5.20 -13.81
C LYS A 110 -9.20 5.06 -12.60
N LEU A 111 -9.78 5.03 -11.40
CA LEU A 111 -9.03 4.95 -10.15
C LEU A 111 -9.32 3.64 -9.43
N SER A 112 -8.26 2.90 -9.08
CA SER A 112 -8.39 1.69 -8.28
C SER A 112 -7.42 1.73 -7.10
N LEU A 113 -7.79 1.06 -6.01
CA LEU A 113 -6.94 0.88 -4.83
C LEU A 113 -6.36 -0.53 -4.81
N ALA A 114 -5.05 -0.63 -4.61
CA ALA A 114 -4.24 -1.84 -4.60
C ALA A 114 -3.45 -1.96 -3.28
N SER A 115 -4.17 -1.95 -2.15
CA SER A 115 -3.57 -2.03 -0.80
C SER A 115 -3.65 -3.43 -0.21
N ALA A 116 -2.58 -3.85 0.49
CA ALA A 116 -2.55 -5.08 1.28
C ALA A 116 -3.45 -5.01 2.55
N SER A 117 -3.93 -3.82 2.91
CA SER A 117 -4.76 -3.61 4.09
C SER A 117 -6.22 -3.97 3.85
N LYS A 118 -6.77 -4.89 4.64
CA LYS A 118 -8.22 -5.18 4.67
C LYS A 118 -9.04 -4.01 5.21
N ASN A 119 -8.41 -3.05 5.88
CA ASN A 119 -9.06 -1.88 6.45
C ASN A 119 -9.10 -0.69 5.47
N ALA A 120 -8.59 -0.84 4.26
CA ALA A 120 -8.49 0.22 3.26
C ALA A 120 -9.84 0.92 2.97
N PRO A 121 -10.98 0.22 2.82
CA PRO A 121 -12.27 0.89 2.61
C PRO A 121 -12.65 1.83 3.77
N MET A 122 -12.44 1.39 5.02
CA MET A 122 -12.72 2.21 6.21
C MET A 122 -11.80 3.43 6.28
N ILE A 123 -10.51 3.28 5.94
CA ILE A 123 -9.57 4.39 5.90
C ILE A 123 -10.02 5.42 4.87
N LEU A 124 -10.32 4.99 3.63
CA LEU A 124 -10.82 5.89 2.59
C LEU A 124 -12.11 6.60 2.99
N GLU A 125 -13.01 5.91 3.69
CA GLU A 125 -14.24 6.52 4.22
C GLU A 125 -13.93 7.63 5.25
N LYS A 126 -13.02 7.37 6.21
CA LYS A 126 -12.58 8.35 7.21
C LYS A 126 -11.91 9.57 6.58
N LEU A 127 -11.14 9.36 5.52
CA LEU A 127 -10.50 10.43 4.75
C LEU A 127 -11.47 11.17 3.82
N GLY A 128 -12.71 10.68 3.63
CA GLY A 128 -13.69 11.24 2.68
C GLY A 128 -13.33 10.97 1.21
N LEU A 129 -12.49 9.97 0.94
CA LEU A 129 -11.96 9.67 -0.39
C LEU A 129 -12.61 8.44 -1.07
N LEU A 130 -13.48 7.70 -0.36
CA LEU A 130 -14.04 6.43 -0.85
C LEU A 130 -14.69 6.57 -2.24
N THR A 131 -15.41 7.66 -2.49
CA THR A 131 -16.15 7.91 -3.73
C THR A 131 -15.29 8.27 -4.93
N TYR A 132 -13.99 8.54 -4.72
CA TYR A 132 -13.07 8.79 -5.82
C TYR A 132 -12.71 7.50 -6.56
N PHE A 133 -12.71 6.36 -5.89
CA PHE A 133 -12.24 5.09 -6.44
C PHE A 133 -13.36 4.34 -7.15
N ASP A 134 -13.09 3.92 -8.40
CA ASP A 134 -13.99 3.08 -9.19
C ASP A 134 -13.97 1.62 -8.70
N ALA A 135 -12.83 1.18 -8.11
CA ALA A 135 -12.67 -0.16 -7.52
C ALA A 135 -11.66 -0.17 -6.37
N ILE A 136 -11.88 -1.08 -5.41
CA ILE A 136 -10.96 -1.39 -4.31
C ILE A 136 -10.74 -2.90 -4.33
N VAL A 137 -9.48 -3.33 -4.45
CA VAL A 137 -9.14 -4.75 -4.44
C VAL A 137 -9.23 -5.32 -3.03
N ASP A 138 -9.90 -6.44 -2.88
CA ASP A 138 -9.91 -7.20 -1.63
C ASP A 138 -8.67 -8.12 -1.57
N PRO A 139 -7.66 -7.81 -0.73
CA PRO A 139 -6.43 -8.58 -0.69
C PRO A 139 -6.63 -10.03 -0.21
N SER A 140 -7.74 -10.34 0.47
CA SER A 140 -8.03 -11.70 0.94
C SER A 140 -8.40 -12.68 -0.19
N LYS A 141 -8.71 -12.17 -1.37
CA LYS A 141 -9.05 -12.98 -2.57
C LYS A 141 -7.86 -13.25 -3.47
N LEU A 142 -6.70 -12.69 -3.15
CA LEU A 142 -5.49 -12.85 -3.95
C LEU A 142 -4.76 -14.14 -3.57
N LYS A 143 -4.04 -14.71 -4.54
CA LYS A 143 -3.22 -15.90 -4.33
C LYS A 143 -1.91 -15.58 -3.63
N ALA A 144 -1.32 -14.43 -3.95
CA ALA A 144 -0.08 -13.96 -3.37
C ALA A 144 -0.12 -12.44 -3.11
N GLY A 145 0.57 -11.99 -2.07
CA GLY A 145 0.79 -10.57 -1.76
C GLY A 145 2.01 -10.00 -2.50
N LYS A 146 2.20 -8.68 -2.41
CA LYS A 146 3.41 -8.00 -2.91
C LYS A 146 4.66 -8.72 -2.38
N PRO A 147 5.68 -9.00 -3.22
CA PRO A 147 5.95 -8.45 -4.54
C PRO A 147 5.27 -9.17 -5.72
N ALA A 148 4.38 -10.16 -5.48
CA ALA A 148 3.62 -10.75 -6.57
C ALA A 148 2.66 -9.72 -7.22
N PRO A 149 2.40 -9.81 -8.54
CA PRO A 149 1.66 -8.79 -9.28
C PRO A 149 0.15 -8.81 -9.07
N ASP A 150 -0.37 -9.82 -8.37
CA ASP A 150 -1.80 -10.16 -8.30
C ASP A 150 -2.68 -8.95 -7.99
N ILE A 151 -2.29 -8.14 -6.99
CA ILE A 151 -3.10 -7.01 -6.54
C ILE A 151 -3.22 -5.91 -7.60
N PHE A 152 -2.15 -5.64 -8.35
CA PHE A 152 -2.16 -4.63 -9.41
C PHE A 152 -2.85 -5.13 -10.67
N ILE A 153 -2.71 -6.43 -11.01
CA ILE A 153 -3.46 -7.04 -12.10
C ILE A 153 -4.97 -6.97 -11.82
N GLU A 154 -5.41 -7.36 -10.61
CA GLU A 154 -6.82 -7.28 -10.24
C GLU A 154 -7.31 -5.82 -10.13
N ALA A 155 -6.46 -4.86 -9.74
CA ALA A 155 -6.79 -3.44 -9.71
C ALA A 155 -7.12 -2.89 -11.11
N ALA A 156 -6.31 -3.22 -12.12
CA ALA A 156 -6.60 -2.84 -13.51
C ALA A 156 -7.87 -3.52 -14.04
N LYS A 157 -7.98 -4.83 -13.83
CA LYS A 157 -9.13 -5.63 -14.25
C LYS A 157 -10.45 -5.15 -13.65
N ALA A 158 -10.46 -4.77 -12.37
CA ALA A 158 -11.64 -4.31 -11.67
C ALA A 158 -12.22 -3.01 -12.25
N VAL A 159 -11.40 -2.23 -12.95
CA VAL A 159 -11.83 -1.01 -13.67
C VAL A 159 -11.92 -1.22 -15.19
N GLY A 160 -11.82 -2.46 -15.67
CA GLY A 160 -11.99 -2.82 -17.08
C GLY A 160 -10.81 -2.46 -17.97
N LEU A 161 -9.59 -2.37 -17.42
CA LEU A 161 -8.37 -2.00 -18.15
C LEU A 161 -7.35 -3.13 -18.15
N ALA A 162 -6.44 -3.10 -19.14
CA ALA A 162 -5.22 -3.90 -19.12
C ALA A 162 -4.17 -3.21 -18.22
N PRO A 163 -3.31 -3.96 -17.52
CA PRO A 163 -2.23 -3.37 -16.73
C PRO A 163 -1.35 -2.39 -17.50
N SER A 164 -1.04 -2.67 -18.77
CA SER A 164 -0.26 -1.79 -19.65
C SER A 164 -0.91 -0.43 -19.94
N GLU A 165 -2.20 -0.25 -19.64
CA GLU A 165 -2.92 1.01 -19.79
C GLU A 165 -2.89 1.85 -18.50
N CYS A 166 -2.27 1.32 -17.42
CA CYS A 166 -2.30 1.88 -16.08
C CYS A 166 -0.92 2.31 -15.58
N VAL A 167 -0.95 3.26 -14.65
CA VAL A 167 0.17 3.63 -13.77
C VAL A 167 -0.13 3.09 -12.38
N GLY A 168 0.87 2.52 -11.71
CA GLY A 168 0.82 2.16 -10.29
C GLY A 168 1.58 3.19 -9.45
N LEU A 169 1.02 3.58 -8.30
CA LEU A 169 1.64 4.46 -7.31
C LEU A 169 1.97 3.67 -6.05
N GLU A 170 3.21 3.83 -5.54
CA GLU A 170 3.73 3.00 -4.45
C GLU A 170 4.87 3.68 -3.70
N ASP A 171 5.07 3.37 -2.41
CA ASP A 171 6.17 3.88 -1.59
C ASP A 171 7.18 2.79 -1.18
N ALA A 172 6.86 1.52 -1.40
CA ALA A 172 7.67 0.38 -0.96
C ALA A 172 8.25 -0.41 -2.14
N SER A 173 9.49 -0.89 -2.01
CA SER A 173 10.18 -1.67 -3.06
C SER A 173 9.44 -2.96 -3.44
N ALA A 174 8.78 -3.63 -2.50
CA ALA A 174 7.96 -4.81 -2.80
C ALA A 174 6.75 -4.46 -3.68
N GLY A 175 6.12 -3.30 -3.47
CA GLY A 175 5.01 -2.84 -4.28
C GLY A 175 5.46 -2.36 -5.66
N VAL A 176 6.60 -1.65 -5.75
CA VAL A 176 7.21 -1.29 -7.04
C VAL A 176 7.49 -2.54 -7.88
N ALA A 177 8.08 -3.58 -7.25
CA ALA A 177 8.31 -4.85 -7.92
C ALA A 177 7.00 -5.49 -8.42
N ALA A 178 5.92 -5.44 -7.61
CA ALA A 178 4.61 -5.94 -7.99
C ALA A 178 3.99 -5.17 -9.17
N ILE A 179 4.10 -3.84 -9.19
CA ILE A 179 3.66 -2.98 -10.32
C ILE A 179 4.39 -3.38 -11.60
N LYS A 180 5.73 -3.49 -11.52
CA LYS A 180 6.56 -3.87 -12.69
C LYS A 180 6.23 -5.28 -13.17
N ALA A 181 6.06 -6.24 -12.28
CA ALA A 181 5.67 -7.62 -12.60
C ALA A 181 4.26 -7.69 -13.21
N ALA A 182 3.34 -6.78 -12.84
CA ALA A 182 2.03 -6.67 -13.45
C ALA A 182 2.06 -6.07 -14.88
N GLY A 183 3.18 -5.48 -15.30
CA GLY A 183 3.30 -4.79 -16.59
C GLY A 183 2.70 -3.38 -16.60
N MET A 184 2.57 -2.75 -15.45
CA MET A 184 2.21 -1.34 -15.30
C MET A 184 3.46 -0.44 -15.30
N VAL A 185 3.25 0.85 -15.56
CA VAL A 185 4.27 1.87 -15.31
C VAL A 185 4.30 2.19 -13.82
N ALA A 186 5.47 2.13 -13.21
CA ALA A 186 5.66 2.37 -11.78
C ALA A 186 6.10 3.80 -11.51
N VAL A 187 5.31 4.55 -10.75
CA VAL A 187 5.71 5.85 -10.18
C VAL A 187 5.79 5.67 -8.67
N ALA A 188 6.99 5.89 -8.13
CA ALA A 188 7.28 5.65 -6.71
C ALA A 188 7.50 6.95 -5.95
N ILE A 189 7.17 6.91 -4.65
CA ILE A 189 7.34 8.01 -3.71
C ILE A 189 8.34 7.59 -2.65
N GLY A 190 9.48 8.27 -2.54
CA GLY A 190 10.48 7.99 -1.52
C GLY A 190 11.92 8.14 -1.98
N ASP A 191 12.81 7.33 -1.43
CA ASP A 191 14.21 7.35 -1.77
C ASP A 191 14.50 6.74 -3.14
N LYS A 192 15.27 7.46 -3.96
CA LYS A 192 15.55 7.08 -5.35
C LYS A 192 16.43 5.83 -5.46
N GLU A 193 17.30 5.59 -4.49
CA GLU A 193 18.19 4.42 -4.51
C GLU A 193 17.42 3.17 -4.10
N GLU A 194 16.55 3.27 -3.08
CA GLU A 194 15.71 2.18 -2.62
C GLU A 194 14.65 1.77 -3.65
N LEU A 195 14.11 2.75 -4.40
CA LEU A 195 13.02 2.57 -5.36
C LEU A 195 13.48 2.61 -6.83
N ALA A 196 14.76 2.36 -7.09
CA ALA A 196 15.40 2.47 -8.42
C ALA A 196 14.76 1.59 -9.51
N GLN A 197 13.93 0.60 -9.17
CA GLN A 197 13.20 -0.23 -10.13
C GLN A 197 11.97 0.48 -10.73
N ALA A 198 11.50 1.59 -10.12
CA ALA A 198 10.40 2.38 -10.65
C ALA A 198 10.80 3.12 -11.93
N ASP A 199 9.82 3.39 -12.80
CA ASP A 199 10.05 4.18 -14.01
C ASP A 199 10.26 5.67 -13.68
N THR A 200 9.63 6.13 -12.60
CA THR A 200 9.78 7.49 -12.06
C THR A 200 9.76 7.43 -10.54
N VAL A 201 10.64 8.19 -9.88
CA VAL A 201 10.66 8.34 -8.42
C VAL A 201 10.55 9.82 -8.09
N VAL A 202 9.61 10.16 -7.19
CA VAL A 202 9.47 11.49 -6.59
C VAL A 202 9.77 11.41 -5.10
N SER A 203 10.25 12.50 -4.50
CA SER A 203 10.61 12.52 -3.08
C SER A 203 9.40 12.70 -2.14
N SER A 204 8.29 13.19 -2.67
CA SER A 204 7.08 13.51 -1.90
C SER A 204 5.82 13.31 -2.75
N THR A 205 4.72 12.97 -2.10
CA THR A 205 3.39 12.97 -2.73
C THR A 205 2.97 14.35 -3.23
N ALA A 206 3.53 15.43 -2.66
CA ALA A 206 3.30 16.80 -3.12
C ALA A 206 3.81 17.06 -4.55
N ASP A 207 4.76 16.25 -5.03
CA ASP A 207 5.32 16.33 -6.38
C ASP A 207 4.44 15.62 -7.42
N LEU A 208 3.49 14.77 -6.96
CA LEU A 208 2.58 14.05 -7.85
C LEU A 208 1.55 14.99 -8.47
N ASN A 209 1.41 14.90 -9.77
CA ASN A 209 0.36 15.61 -10.52
C ASN A 209 0.02 14.84 -11.80
N TYR A 210 -1.07 15.20 -12.46
CA TYR A 210 -1.54 14.54 -13.67
C TYR A 210 -0.48 14.52 -14.79
N ASP A 211 0.19 15.65 -15.04
CA ASP A 211 1.17 15.77 -16.12
C ASP A 211 2.41 14.90 -15.91
N LEU A 212 2.86 14.78 -14.65
CA LEU A 212 3.94 13.86 -14.28
C LEU A 212 3.55 12.42 -14.61
N LEU A 213 2.34 11.98 -14.24
CA LEU A 213 1.90 10.61 -14.50
C LEU A 213 1.78 10.33 -16.00
N VAL A 214 1.25 11.28 -16.78
CA VAL A 214 1.16 11.17 -18.24
C VAL A 214 2.55 11.09 -18.86
N THR A 215 3.47 11.95 -18.44
CA THR A 215 4.86 11.98 -18.94
C THR A 215 5.58 10.66 -18.63
N SER A 216 5.48 10.18 -17.39
CA SER A 216 6.06 8.90 -16.97
C SER A 216 5.51 7.73 -17.80
N TYR A 217 4.19 7.71 -18.01
CA TYR A 217 3.54 6.71 -18.82
C TYR A 217 4.04 6.74 -20.28
N GLN A 218 4.12 7.91 -20.90
CA GLN A 218 4.59 8.06 -22.28
C GLN A 218 6.04 7.64 -22.46
N GLN A 219 6.91 8.02 -21.54
CA GLN A 219 8.33 7.65 -21.55
C GLN A 219 8.54 6.12 -21.42
N ALA A 220 7.74 5.46 -20.61
CA ALA A 220 7.82 4.01 -20.46
C ALA A 220 7.28 3.25 -21.69
N GLN A 221 6.30 3.81 -22.42
CA GLN A 221 5.76 3.23 -23.65
C GLN A 221 6.67 3.43 -24.88
N GLY A 222 7.55 4.42 -24.85
CA GLY A 222 8.48 4.73 -25.95
C GLY A 222 9.80 3.97 -25.88
N LYS A 223 9.98 3.11 -24.87
CA LYS A 223 11.13 2.20 -24.70
C LYS A 223 10.80 0.82 -25.24
#